data_474b58d8dbd8a2abf3c48660295ecb66
#
_entry.id   474b58d8dbd8a2abf3c48660295ecb66
#
_cell.length_a   1.000
_cell.length_b   1.000
_cell.length_c   1.000
_cell.angle_alpha   90.00
_cell.angle_beta   90.00
_cell.angle_gamma   90.00
#
_symmetry.space_group_name_H-M   'P 1'
#
loop_
_entity.id
_entity.type
_entity.pdbx_description
1 polymer ?
#
loop_
_entity_poly.entity_id
_entity_poly.type
_entity_poly.pdbx_seq_one_letter_code
_entity_poly.pdbx_strand_id
1 'polypeptide(L)'
;MVFRFLLMFKCVVVSLLGLSFVALPTAALAKNSTILIYGDSLSAAYGISQQQGWATLLQKKLISQHYQYDVINASISGETSSGGLSRLPFALTKFKPNIIVLELGANDGLRGLSVKEMSKNLSAMIMLSKKAKVKVLLVGMRIPPNYGPKYTTSFSQTYRQLSLQHKVSLVPFMLENIAAKPKLIQDDGLHPNVLGQPLILENIWQE
;
A
#
# COMPACT_ATOMS: atom_id res chain seq x y z
N MET A 1 -28.60 -98.73 -18.54
CA MET A 1 -27.98 -97.86 -19.57
C MET A 1 -28.23 -96.42 -19.16
N VAL A 2 -27.27 -95.83 -18.40
CA VAL A 2 -27.44 -94.52 -17.74
C VAL A 2 -26.36 -93.61 -18.22
N PHE A 3 -26.74 -92.57 -18.97
CA PHE A 3 -25.83 -91.52 -19.45
C PHE A 3 -25.69 -90.44 -18.36
N ARG A 4 -24.47 -90.25 -17.85
CA ARG A 4 -24.11 -89.12 -16.97
C ARG A 4 -23.67 -87.97 -17.80
N PHE A 5 -24.40 -86.84 -17.75
CA PHE A 5 -24.01 -85.57 -18.26
C PHE A 5 -23.21 -84.79 -17.19
N LEU A 6 -21.96 -84.50 -17.48
CA LEU A 6 -21.08 -83.71 -16.60
C LEU A 6 -21.13 -82.24 -17.06
N LEU A 7 -21.71 -81.36 -16.27
CA LEU A 7 -21.80 -79.95 -16.53
C LEU A 7 -20.56 -79.31 -15.93
N MET A 8 -19.65 -78.77 -16.79
CA MET A 8 -18.51 -77.96 -16.38
C MET A 8 -18.96 -76.53 -16.19
N PHE A 9 -18.97 -76.05 -14.96
CA PHE A 9 -19.11 -74.66 -14.60
C PHE A 9 -17.73 -73.95 -14.79
N LYS A 10 -17.61 -73.03 -15.79
CA LYS A 10 -16.46 -72.15 -15.90
C LYS A 10 -16.71 -70.88 -15.05
N CYS A 11 -16.03 -70.76 -13.92
CA CYS A 11 -15.98 -69.53 -13.16
C CYS A 11 -15.13 -68.50 -13.92
N VAL A 12 -15.78 -67.43 -14.41
CA VAL A 12 -15.10 -66.24 -14.93
C VAL A 12 -14.89 -65.29 -13.72
N VAL A 13 -13.64 -65.18 -13.30
CA VAL A 13 -13.24 -64.19 -12.29
C VAL A 13 -13.00 -62.87 -13.03
N VAL A 14 -13.91 -61.92 -12.90
CA VAL A 14 -13.73 -60.56 -13.39
C VAL A 14 -12.98 -59.80 -12.29
N SER A 15 -11.68 -59.57 -12.51
CA SER A 15 -10.86 -58.69 -11.67
C SER A 15 -11.19 -57.25 -11.98
N LEU A 16 -11.96 -56.57 -11.13
CA LEU A 16 -12.14 -55.14 -11.14
C LEU A 16 -10.85 -54.46 -10.61
N LEU A 17 -10.00 -53.98 -11.50
CA LEU A 17 -8.90 -53.04 -11.15
C LEU A 17 -9.55 -51.70 -10.82
N GLY A 18 -9.73 -51.41 -9.52
CA GLY A 18 -10.14 -50.10 -9.02
C GLY A 18 -9.03 -49.08 -9.27
N LEU A 19 -9.21 -48.21 -10.28
CA LEU A 19 -8.36 -47.04 -10.49
C LEU A 19 -8.63 -46.04 -9.35
N SER A 20 -7.80 -46.07 -8.30
CA SER A 20 -7.84 -45.05 -7.25
C SER A 20 -7.31 -43.74 -7.83
N PHE A 21 -8.20 -42.80 -8.16
CA PHE A 21 -7.87 -41.44 -8.56
C PHE A 21 -7.37 -40.69 -7.31
N VAL A 22 -6.04 -40.60 -7.15
CA VAL A 22 -5.44 -39.75 -6.12
C VAL A 22 -5.60 -38.28 -6.59
N ALA A 23 -6.62 -37.61 -6.07
CA ALA A 23 -6.79 -36.18 -6.26
C ALA A 23 -5.62 -35.46 -5.54
N LEU A 24 -4.62 -35.03 -6.29
CA LEU A 24 -3.58 -34.14 -5.77
C LEU A 24 -4.27 -32.83 -5.34
N PRO A 25 -4.05 -32.36 -4.10
CA PRO A 25 -4.58 -31.07 -3.68
C PRO A 25 -3.94 -30.00 -4.58
N THR A 26 -4.73 -29.34 -5.41
CA THR A 26 -4.33 -28.11 -6.08
C THR A 26 -4.11 -27.07 -4.99
N ALA A 27 -2.85 -26.80 -4.65
CA ALA A 27 -2.50 -25.68 -3.79
C ALA A 27 -3.02 -24.41 -4.48
N ALA A 28 -4.13 -23.88 -3.99
CA ALA A 28 -4.61 -22.58 -4.41
C ALA A 28 -3.48 -21.57 -4.07
N LEU A 29 -2.85 -20.99 -5.08
CA LEU A 29 -1.88 -19.92 -4.89
C LEU A 29 -2.57 -18.83 -4.08
N ALA A 30 -2.15 -18.65 -2.83
CA ALA A 30 -2.69 -17.61 -1.97
C ALA A 30 -2.45 -16.27 -2.66
N LYS A 31 -3.54 -15.54 -2.93
CA LYS A 31 -3.44 -14.21 -3.53
C LYS A 31 -2.66 -13.31 -2.58
N ASN A 32 -1.63 -12.62 -3.10
CA ASN A 32 -0.89 -11.63 -2.32
C ASN A 32 -1.82 -10.58 -1.71
N SER A 33 -1.49 -10.15 -0.51
CA SER A 33 -2.11 -8.97 0.10
C SER A 33 -1.70 -7.71 -0.64
N THR A 34 -2.56 -6.69 -0.67
CA THR A 34 -2.30 -5.45 -1.43
C THR A 34 -1.96 -4.29 -0.50
N ILE A 35 -0.86 -3.60 -0.78
CA ILE A 35 -0.52 -2.30 -0.21
C ILE A 35 -0.84 -1.23 -1.25
N LEU A 36 -1.76 -0.32 -0.91
CA LEU A 36 -2.09 0.83 -1.75
C LEU A 36 -1.31 2.05 -1.27
N ILE A 37 -0.42 2.58 -2.11
CA ILE A 37 0.19 3.89 -1.89
C ILE A 37 -0.76 4.93 -2.46
N TYR A 38 -1.17 5.86 -1.60
CA TYR A 38 -2.18 6.86 -1.89
C TYR A 38 -1.68 8.23 -1.45
N GLY A 39 -1.01 8.89 -2.39
CA GLY A 39 -0.25 10.10 -2.13
C GLY A 39 -0.26 11.10 -3.28
N ASP A 40 0.69 12.00 -3.22
CA ASP A 40 0.89 13.06 -4.21
C ASP A 40 2.18 12.85 -5.04
N SER A 41 2.84 13.93 -5.43
CA SER A 41 4.06 13.90 -6.26
C SER A 41 5.24 13.19 -5.61
N LEU A 42 5.33 13.21 -4.28
CA LEU A 42 6.40 12.54 -3.52
C LEU A 42 6.34 11.02 -3.65
N SER A 43 5.14 10.48 -3.79
CA SER A 43 4.90 9.05 -3.99
C SER A 43 4.73 8.68 -5.47
N ALA A 44 4.37 9.63 -6.35
CA ALA A 44 4.21 9.41 -7.79
C ALA A 44 5.54 9.39 -8.57
N ALA A 45 6.69 9.52 -7.89
CA ALA A 45 8.02 9.63 -8.49
C ALA A 45 8.15 10.84 -9.45
N TYR A 46 7.62 12.01 -9.07
CA TYR A 46 7.71 13.21 -9.88
C TYR A 46 9.17 13.57 -10.22
N GLY A 47 9.42 13.88 -11.50
CA GLY A 47 10.75 14.30 -11.99
C GLY A 47 11.79 13.17 -12.10
N ILE A 48 11.45 11.93 -11.73
CA ILE A 48 12.32 10.75 -11.86
C ILE A 48 11.58 9.59 -12.51
N SER A 49 12.31 8.54 -12.90
CA SER A 49 11.69 7.30 -13.38
C SER A 49 10.90 6.61 -12.26
N GLN A 50 9.71 6.09 -12.56
CA GLN A 50 8.91 5.31 -11.61
C GLN A 50 9.66 4.11 -11.01
N GLN A 51 10.54 3.48 -11.81
CA GLN A 51 11.38 2.37 -11.36
C GLN A 51 12.37 2.75 -10.25
N GLN A 52 12.68 4.03 -10.12
CA GLN A 52 13.59 4.61 -9.14
C GLN A 52 12.86 5.19 -7.91
N GLY A 53 11.53 5.34 -8.00
CA GLY A 53 10.70 5.85 -6.91
C GLY A 53 10.60 4.87 -5.74
N TRP A 54 10.46 5.41 -4.51
CA TRP A 54 10.39 4.62 -3.27
C TRP A 54 9.28 3.56 -3.28
N ALA A 55 8.16 3.81 -3.98
CA ALA A 55 7.07 2.86 -4.12
C ALA A 55 7.51 1.58 -4.83
N THR A 56 8.30 1.71 -5.91
CA THR A 56 8.87 0.56 -6.61
C THR A 56 9.98 -0.09 -5.79
N LEU A 57 10.77 0.69 -5.06
CA LEU A 57 11.77 0.15 -4.14
C LEU A 57 11.13 -0.65 -3.01
N LEU A 58 9.96 -0.21 -2.50
CA LEU A 58 9.17 -0.98 -1.52
C LEU A 58 8.78 -2.35 -2.06
N GLN A 59 8.25 -2.43 -3.29
CA GLN A 59 7.91 -3.71 -3.91
C GLN A 59 9.14 -4.63 -4.00
N LYS A 60 10.29 -4.11 -4.43
CA LYS A 60 11.53 -4.87 -4.51
C LYS A 60 11.98 -5.39 -3.14
N LYS A 61 11.89 -4.54 -2.10
CA LYS A 61 12.24 -4.90 -0.72
C LYS A 61 11.31 -6.00 -0.17
N LEU A 62 10.01 -5.89 -0.39
CA LEU A 62 9.03 -6.90 0.00
C LEU A 62 9.35 -8.26 -0.64
N ILE A 63 9.63 -8.30 -1.95
CA ILE A 63 10.01 -9.52 -2.66
C ILE A 63 11.29 -10.12 -2.09
N SER A 64 12.34 -9.31 -1.91
CA SER A 64 13.64 -9.77 -1.40
C SER A 64 13.56 -10.35 0.02
N GLN A 65 12.58 -9.91 0.80
CA GLN A 65 12.31 -10.40 2.16
C GLN A 65 11.19 -11.45 2.22
N HIS A 66 10.74 -11.96 1.07
CA HIS A 66 9.71 -13.01 0.94
C HIS A 66 8.34 -12.64 1.51
N TYR A 67 8.01 -11.35 1.62
CA TYR A 67 6.67 -10.90 1.97
C TYR A 67 5.71 -11.04 0.78
N GLN A 68 4.51 -11.58 1.03
CA GLN A 68 3.47 -11.82 0.03
C GLN A 68 2.56 -10.58 -0.12
N TYR A 69 3.14 -9.47 -0.61
CA TYR A 69 2.42 -8.22 -0.86
C TYR A 69 2.67 -7.69 -2.27
N ASP A 70 1.61 -7.21 -2.89
CA ASP A 70 1.67 -6.43 -4.14
C ASP A 70 1.49 -4.95 -3.82
N VAL A 71 2.38 -4.11 -4.33
CA VAL A 71 2.31 -2.66 -4.15
C VAL A 71 1.61 -2.03 -5.34
N ILE A 72 0.50 -1.33 -5.09
CA ILE A 72 -0.21 -0.52 -6.08
C ILE A 72 0.02 0.94 -5.73
N ASN A 73 0.61 1.70 -6.66
CA ASN A 73 0.78 3.13 -6.49
C ASN A 73 -0.34 3.88 -7.23
N ALA A 74 -1.25 4.51 -6.47
CA ALA A 74 -2.35 5.32 -6.98
C ALA A 74 -2.16 6.80 -6.64
N SER A 75 -0.91 7.25 -6.45
CA SER A 75 -0.56 8.64 -6.17
C SER A 75 -0.70 9.51 -7.41
N ILE A 76 -1.10 10.78 -7.20
CA ILE A 76 -1.30 11.76 -8.27
C ILE A 76 -0.54 13.04 -7.91
N SER A 77 0.39 13.46 -8.78
CA SER A 77 1.16 14.69 -8.55
C SER A 77 0.24 15.90 -8.40
N GLY A 78 0.53 16.75 -7.40
CA GLY A 78 -0.26 17.94 -7.09
C GLY A 78 -1.56 17.66 -6.31
N GLU A 79 -1.83 16.42 -5.91
CA GLU A 79 -3.04 16.04 -5.18
C GLU A 79 -3.11 16.70 -3.80
N THR A 80 -4.29 17.20 -3.45
CA THR A 80 -4.60 17.75 -2.13
C THR A 80 -5.39 16.74 -1.29
N SER A 81 -5.52 17.01 0.01
CA SER A 81 -6.37 16.22 0.89
C SER A 81 -7.83 16.16 0.41
N SER A 82 -8.35 17.24 -0.19
CA SER A 82 -9.71 17.31 -0.74
C SER A 82 -9.87 16.43 -1.97
N GLY A 83 -8.96 16.51 -2.94
CA GLY A 83 -8.99 15.67 -4.13
C GLY A 83 -8.82 14.19 -3.78
N GLY A 84 -7.86 13.89 -2.88
CA GLY A 84 -7.67 12.54 -2.36
C GLY A 84 -8.93 11.97 -1.69
N LEU A 85 -9.61 12.74 -0.84
CA LEU A 85 -10.87 12.31 -0.21
C LEU A 85 -11.93 11.96 -1.26
N SER A 86 -12.08 12.79 -2.29
CA SER A 86 -13.08 12.60 -3.35
C SER A 86 -12.88 11.27 -4.11
N ARG A 87 -11.65 10.88 -4.43
CA ARG A 87 -11.37 9.66 -5.23
C ARG A 87 -11.15 8.39 -4.39
N LEU A 88 -11.00 8.51 -3.05
CA LEU A 88 -10.68 7.36 -2.19
C LEU A 88 -11.72 6.23 -2.24
N PRO A 89 -13.05 6.49 -2.23
CA PRO A 89 -14.05 5.43 -2.30
C PRO A 89 -13.89 4.52 -3.53
N PHE A 90 -13.61 5.13 -4.68
CA PHE A 90 -13.32 4.38 -5.90
C PHE A 90 -12.04 3.55 -5.77
N ALA A 91 -10.96 4.13 -5.24
CA ALA A 91 -9.68 3.43 -5.05
C ALA A 91 -9.82 2.21 -4.11
N LEU A 92 -10.52 2.36 -2.98
CA LEU A 92 -10.78 1.26 -2.05
C LEU A 92 -11.60 0.13 -2.69
N THR A 93 -12.61 0.47 -3.50
CA THR A 93 -13.44 -0.52 -4.20
C THR A 93 -12.67 -1.24 -5.30
N LYS A 94 -11.89 -0.48 -6.08
CA LYS A 94 -11.13 -0.99 -7.23
C LYS A 94 -9.96 -1.89 -6.81
N PHE A 95 -9.15 -1.44 -5.85
CA PHE A 95 -7.91 -2.11 -5.49
C PHE A 95 -8.07 -3.08 -4.30
N LYS A 96 -9.10 -2.91 -3.48
CA LYS A 96 -9.40 -3.73 -2.28
C LYS A 96 -8.14 -3.97 -1.43
N PRO A 97 -7.43 -2.90 -1.02
CA PRO A 97 -6.16 -3.04 -0.33
C PRO A 97 -6.33 -3.63 1.08
N ASN A 98 -5.28 -4.29 1.57
CA ASN A 98 -5.17 -4.71 2.96
C ASN A 98 -4.56 -3.58 3.82
N ILE A 99 -3.64 -2.81 3.20
CA ILE A 99 -2.95 -1.68 3.82
C ILE A 99 -3.04 -0.49 2.86
N ILE A 100 -3.26 0.71 3.40
CA ILE A 100 -3.10 1.97 2.68
C ILE A 100 -2.00 2.80 3.34
N VAL A 101 -1.03 3.24 2.54
CA VAL A 101 -0.05 4.25 2.90
C VAL A 101 -0.62 5.59 2.45
N LEU A 102 -1.16 6.35 3.40
CA LEU A 102 -1.84 7.63 3.14
C LEU A 102 -0.84 8.78 3.29
N GLU A 103 -0.35 9.27 2.15
CA GLU A 103 0.66 10.32 2.03
C GLU A 103 0.05 11.52 1.29
N LEU A 104 -0.67 12.38 2.00
CA LEU A 104 -1.33 13.57 1.45
C LEU A 104 -1.29 14.73 2.45
N GLY A 105 -1.47 15.95 1.94
CA GLY A 105 -1.49 17.18 2.71
C GLY A 105 -0.36 18.13 2.39
N ALA A 106 0.75 17.67 1.79
CA ALA A 106 1.86 18.54 1.41
C ALA A 106 1.39 19.67 0.50
N ASN A 107 0.57 19.38 -0.51
CA ASN A 107 0.01 20.40 -1.40
C ASN A 107 -0.97 21.33 -0.72
N ASP A 108 -1.72 20.88 0.29
CA ASP A 108 -2.54 21.76 1.13
C ASP A 108 -1.64 22.78 1.85
N GLY A 109 -0.57 22.30 2.48
CA GLY A 109 0.39 23.14 3.19
C GLY A 109 1.11 24.13 2.28
N LEU A 110 1.66 23.67 1.18
CA LEU A 110 2.40 24.51 0.21
C LEU A 110 1.53 25.58 -0.47
N ARG A 111 0.22 25.35 -0.58
CA ARG A 111 -0.75 26.32 -1.09
C ARG A 111 -1.35 27.23 -0.01
N GLY A 112 -0.93 27.08 1.25
CA GLY A 112 -1.44 27.85 2.37
C GLY A 112 -2.91 27.60 2.67
N LEU A 113 -3.43 26.40 2.33
CA LEU A 113 -4.83 26.04 2.58
C LEU A 113 -5.10 25.82 4.06
N SER A 114 -6.39 25.76 4.43
CA SER A 114 -6.82 25.57 5.81
C SER A 114 -6.33 24.24 6.39
N VAL A 115 -5.45 24.29 7.39
CA VAL A 115 -5.00 23.09 8.15
C VAL A 115 -6.18 22.36 8.77
N LYS A 116 -7.22 23.10 9.21
CA LYS A 116 -8.44 22.51 9.76
C LYS A 116 -9.19 21.66 8.73
N GLU A 117 -9.32 22.15 7.51
CA GLU A 117 -9.99 21.38 6.44
C GLU A 117 -9.14 20.20 5.99
N MET A 118 -7.82 20.36 5.84
CA MET A 118 -6.89 19.26 5.59
C MET A 118 -7.03 18.16 6.66
N SER A 119 -7.06 18.54 7.93
CA SER A 119 -7.25 17.61 9.05
C SER A 119 -8.58 16.85 8.95
N LYS A 120 -9.69 17.52 8.61
CA LYS A 120 -10.98 16.87 8.40
C LYS A 120 -10.95 15.87 7.26
N ASN A 121 -10.34 16.25 6.13
CA ASN A 121 -10.23 15.40 4.95
C ASN A 121 -9.39 14.13 5.25
N LEU A 122 -8.22 14.28 5.88
CA LEU A 122 -7.38 13.16 6.30
C LEU A 122 -8.10 12.26 7.30
N SER A 123 -8.79 12.83 8.30
CA SER A 123 -9.62 12.10 9.24
C SER A 123 -10.70 11.27 8.55
N ALA A 124 -11.40 11.87 7.59
CA ALA A 124 -12.44 11.19 6.81
C ALA A 124 -11.86 10.02 5.98
N MET A 125 -10.69 10.22 5.35
CA MET A 125 -10.00 9.16 4.60
C MET A 125 -9.58 8.00 5.52
N ILE A 126 -9.05 8.28 6.71
CA ILE A 126 -8.72 7.24 7.70
C ILE A 126 -9.99 6.47 8.10
N MET A 127 -11.10 7.15 8.37
CA MET A 127 -12.36 6.50 8.74
C MET A 127 -12.93 5.63 7.61
N LEU A 128 -12.90 6.11 6.37
CA LEU A 128 -13.34 5.34 5.19
C LEU A 128 -12.50 4.07 5.03
N SER A 129 -11.18 4.18 5.16
CA SER A 129 -10.26 3.05 5.07
C SER A 129 -10.53 2.02 6.18
N LYS A 130 -10.69 2.47 7.43
CA LYS A 130 -11.04 1.59 8.56
C LYS A 130 -12.40 0.92 8.38
N LYS A 131 -13.41 1.64 7.88
CA LYS A 131 -14.72 1.05 7.55
C LYS A 131 -14.61 -0.05 6.50
N ALA A 132 -13.68 0.10 5.55
CA ALA A 132 -13.36 -0.93 4.56
C ALA A 132 -12.43 -2.04 5.11
N LYS A 133 -12.12 -2.05 6.42
CA LYS A 133 -11.20 -2.99 7.09
C LYS A 133 -9.76 -2.92 6.57
N VAL A 134 -9.35 -1.77 6.03
CA VAL A 134 -7.99 -1.49 5.55
C VAL A 134 -7.16 -0.93 6.69
N LYS A 135 -5.96 -1.48 6.92
CA LYS A 135 -4.98 -0.90 7.84
C LYS A 135 -4.41 0.38 7.24
N VAL A 136 -4.25 1.42 8.07
CA VAL A 136 -3.76 2.73 7.62
C VAL A 136 -2.39 3.00 8.23
N LEU A 137 -1.41 3.28 7.37
CA LEU A 137 -0.17 3.96 7.72
C LEU A 137 -0.31 5.41 7.26
N LEU A 138 -0.40 6.34 8.21
CA LEU A 138 -0.44 7.76 7.92
C LEU A 138 0.98 8.28 7.78
N VAL A 139 1.25 9.04 6.71
CA VAL A 139 2.58 9.60 6.45
C VAL A 139 2.56 11.09 6.71
N GLY A 140 3.30 11.52 7.72
CA GLY A 140 3.41 12.90 8.14
C GLY A 140 4.35 13.71 7.27
N MET A 141 4.01 15.01 7.14
CA MET A 141 4.76 15.98 6.36
C MET A 141 5.07 17.24 7.17
N ARG A 142 6.11 17.96 6.73
CA ARG A 142 6.44 19.31 7.19
C ARG A 142 6.54 20.23 5.98
N ILE A 143 6.20 21.48 6.18
CA ILE A 143 6.34 22.53 5.15
C ILE A 143 7.45 23.49 5.53
N PRO A 144 8.03 24.21 4.56
CA PRO A 144 9.13 25.15 4.80
C PRO A 144 8.79 26.21 5.85
N PRO A 145 9.78 26.69 6.63
CA PRO A 145 9.54 27.61 7.76
C PRO A 145 9.05 29.00 7.36
N ASN A 146 9.24 29.40 6.11
CA ASN A 146 8.78 30.68 5.57
C ASN A 146 7.25 30.87 5.55
N TYR A 147 6.47 29.81 5.79
CA TYR A 147 5.01 29.90 6.01
C TYR A 147 4.63 30.39 7.42
N GLY A 148 5.62 30.65 8.26
CA GLY A 148 5.44 31.15 9.62
C GLY A 148 5.20 30.06 10.68
N PRO A 149 5.67 30.28 11.92
CA PRO A 149 5.73 29.23 12.95
C PRO A 149 4.35 28.70 13.36
N LYS A 150 3.34 29.56 13.42
CA LYS A 150 1.97 29.15 13.79
C LYS A 150 1.39 28.15 12.78
N TYR A 151 1.55 28.43 11.49
CA TYR A 151 1.00 27.57 10.45
C TYR A 151 1.81 26.28 10.32
N THR A 152 3.14 26.33 10.29
CA THR A 152 4.00 25.14 10.16
C THR A 152 3.86 24.18 11.32
N THR A 153 3.74 24.71 12.56
CA THR A 153 3.51 23.90 13.76
C THR A 153 2.13 23.23 13.73
N SER A 154 1.09 24.01 13.43
CA SER A 154 -0.28 23.46 13.32
C SER A 154 -0.36 22.38 12.23
N PHE A 155 0.28 22.61 11.08
CA PHE A 155 0.34 21.66 9.98
C PHE A 155 0.99 20.33 10.39
N SER A 156 2.20 20.37 10.93
CA SER A 156 2.93 19.14 11.29
C SER A 156 2.30 18.38 12.46
N GLN A 157 1.72 19.09 13.43
CA GLN A 157 1.04 18.47 14.57
C GLN A 157 -0.25 17.73 14.19
N THR A 158 -0.89 18.12 13.07
CA THR A 158 -2.11 17.47 12.58
C THR A 158 -1.96 15.97 12.40
N TYR A 159 -0.86 15.51 11.83
CA TYR A 159 -0.62 14.08 11.59
C TYR A 159 -0.52 13.30 12.89
N ARG A 160 0.20 13.82 13.88
CA ARG A 160 0.29 13.19 15.20
C ARG A 160 -1.06 13.14 15.91
N GLN A 161 -1.83 14.24 15.86
CA GLN A 161 -3.17 14.29 16.45
C GLN A 161 -4.10 13.25 15.81
N LEU A 162 -4.10 13.15 14.49
CA LEU A 162 -4.91 12.18 13.76
C LEU A 162 -4.50 10.73 14.05
N SER A 163 -3.19 10.46 14.11
CA SER A 163 -2.67 9.13 14.47
C SER A 163 -3.17 8.70 15.85
N LEU A 164 -3.05 9.56 16.85
CA LEU A 164 -3.52 9.30 18.21
C LEU A 164 -5.05 9.13 18.26
N GLN A 165 -5.80 10.05 17.61
CA GLN A 165 -7.26 10.04 17.58
C GLN A 165 -7.81 8.76 16.97
N HIS A 166 -7.25 8.33 15.85
CA HIS A 166 -7.74 7.19 15.09
C HIS A 166 -7.01 5.88 15.40
N LYS A 167 -5.96 5.92 16.25
CA LYS A 167 -5.11 4.77 16.60
C LYS A 167 -4.58 4.08 15.34
N VAL A 168 -3.89 4.86 14.50
CA VAL A 168 -3.22 4.37 13.28
C VAL A 168 -1.71 4.65 13.37
N SER A 169 -0.90 3.80 12.71
CA SER A 169 0.55 3.99 12.60
C SER A 169 0.87 5.31 11.90
N LEU A 170 1.99 5.92 12.26
CA LEU A 170 2.42 7.22 11.75
C LEU A 170 3.91 7.21 11.42
N VAL A 171 4.26 7.51 10.18
CA VAL A 171 5.59 8.03 9.84
C VAL A 171 5.62 9.51 10.22
N PRO A 172 6.39 9.95 11.22
CA PRO A 172 6.31 11.33 11.70
C PRO A 172 6.68 12.38 10.64
N PHE A 173 7.66 12.07 9.82
CA PHE A 173 8.09 12.94 8.71
C PHE A 173 8.73 12.11 7.59
N MET A 174 8.07 12.03 6.44
CA MET A 174 8.52 11.26 5.27
C MET A 174 9.93 11.64 4.80
N LEU A 175 10.27 12.95 4.85
CA LEU A 175 11.54 13.50 4.35
C LEU A 175 12.58 13.72 5.47
N GLU A 176 12.47 12.98 6.58
CA GLU A 176 13.47 13.05 7.65
C GLU A 176 14.86 12.68 7.11
N ASN A 177 15.87 13.47 7.46
CA ASN A 177 17.24 13.35 6.95
C ASN A 177 17.41 13.57 5.42
N ILE A 178 16.38 14.05 4.72
CA ILE A 178 16.38 14.29 3.28
C ILE A 178 16.18 15.79 2.99
N ALA A 179 15.11 16.38 3.51
CA ALA A 179 14.67 17.74 3.14
C ALA A 179 15.72 18.84 3.35
N ALA A 180 16.63 18.69 4.31
CA ALA A 180 17.70 19.64 4.60
C ALA A 180 18.98 19.38 3.79
N LYS A 181 19.01 18.42 2.88
CA LYS A 181 20.22 18.03 2.12
C LYS A 181 20.03 18.31 0.62
N PRO A 182 20.54 19.42 0.09
CA PRO A 182 20.34 19.80 -1.32
C PRO A 182 20.72 18.68 -2.30
N LYS A 183 21.78 17.91 -2.03
CA LYS A 183 22.22 16.77 -2.86
C LYS A 183 21.18 15.64 -3.01
N LEU A 184 20.15 15.61 -2.17
CA LEU A 184 19.06 14.61 -2.19
C LEU A 184 17.78 15.17 -2.81
N ILE A 185 17.76 16.46 -3.15
CA ILE A 185 16.61 17.17 -3.69
C ILE A 185 16.88 17.53 -5.15
N GLN A 186 15.83 17.59 -5.96
CA GLN A 186 15.87 18.06 -7.34
C GLN A 186 16.08 19.58 -7.39
N ASP A 187 16.35 20.13 -8.57
CA ASP A 187 16.59 21.57 -8.77
C ASP A 187 15.39 22.45 -8.41
N ASP A 188 14.20 21.86 -8.29
CA ASP A 188 12.99 22.55 -7.85
C ASP A 188 12.97 22.87 -6.33
N GLY A 189 13.91 22.35 -5.57
CA GLY A 189 14.03 22.57 -4.13
C GLY A 189 12.98 21.88 -3.26
N LEU A 190 12.13 21.01 -3.84
CA LEU A 190 11.00 20.37 -3.15
C LEU A 190 11.04 18.85 -3.22
N HIS A 191 11.24 18.29 -4.42
CA HIS A 191 11.10 16.86 -4.63
C HIS A 191 12.44 16.14 -4.44
N PRO A 192 12.46 15.03 -3.69
CA PRO A 192 13.66 14.20 -3.60
C PRO A 192 14.07 13.64 -4.97
N ASN A 193 15.36 13.67 -5.25
CA ASN A 193 15.93 13.04 -6.43
C ASN A 193 16.12 11.52 -6.21
N VAL A 194 16.73 10.83 -7.17
CA VAL A 194 16.95 9.37 -7.12
C VAL A 194 17.72 8.94 -5.87
N LEU A 195 18.67 9.74 -5.39
CA LEU A 195 19.47 9.43 -4.19
C LEU A 195 18.65 9.54 -2.89
N GLY A 196 17.59 10.33 -2.89
CA GLY A 196 16.68 10.47 -1.74
C GLY A 196 15.69 9.31 -1.60
N GLN A 197 15.38 8.59 -2.68
CA GLN A 197 14.30 7.58 -2.68
C GLN A 197 14.54 6.40 -1.74
N PRO A 198 15.75 5.82 -1.64
CA PRO A 198 16.03 4.77 -0.65
C PRO A 198 15.83 5.24 0.80
N LEU A 199 16.16 6.50 1.10
CA LEU A 199 15.98 7.04 2.45
C LEU A 199 14.49 7.26 2.78
N ILE A 200 13.67 7.67 1.79
CA ILE A 200 12.22 7.70 1.95
C ILE A 200 11.69 6.30 2.30
N LEU A 201 12.13 5.28 1.54
CA LEU A 201 11.73 3.91 1.81
C LEU A 201 12.10 3.50 3.24
N GLU A 202 13.32 3.81 3.72
CA GLU A 202 13.72 3.47 5.09
C GLU A 202 12.85 4.19 6.15
N ASN A 203 12.53 5.47 5.94
CA ASN A 203 11.65 6.22 6.84
C ASN A 203 10.24 5.61 6.92
N ILE A 204 9.74 5.02 5.83
CA ILE A 204 8.42 4.39 5.78
C ILE A 204 8.45 2.95 6.31
N TRP A 205 9.55 2.23 6.07
CA TRP A 205 9.70 0.82 6.42
C TRP A 205 9.76 0.55 7.92
N GLN A 206 10.15 1.54 8.72
CA GLN A 206 10.28 1.41 10.18
C GLN A 206 8.94 1.30 10.92
N GLU A 207 7.81 1.62 10.27
CA GLU A 207 6.46 1.69 10.85
C GLU A 207 5.53 0.58 10.32
#